data_b928f9077c0e7241ded4f7cf2532f6d6
#
_entry.id   b928f9077c0e7241ded4f7cf2532f6d6
#
_cell.length_a   1.000
_cell.length_b   1.000
_cell.length_c   1.000
_cell.angle_alpha   90.00
_cell.angle_beta   90.00
_cell.angle_gamma   90.00
#
_symmetry.space_group_name_H-M   'P 1'
#
loop_
_entity.id
_entity.type
_entity.pdbx_description
1 polymer ?
#
loop_
_entity_poly.entity_id
_entity_poly.type
_entity_poly.pdbx_seq_one_letter_code
_entity_poly.pdbx_strand_id
1 'polypeptide(L)'
;KATLNHNLLVDRYYLDALEQGGLGRTVADLPEIGTPAALRTAQAAQDRRLTAFCDRLEASDLPRRVDTDRGRPVPERIDHLLAHLFQHQIHHRGQAHAMLAGTGVAPPQLDEFFLDYDRHPSVAELGLLP
;
A
#
# COMPACT_ATOMS: atom_id res chain seq x y z
N LYS A 1 -10.78 -8.65 7.37
CA LYS A 1 -9.68 -9.46 6.81
C LYS A 1 -9.61 -9.35 5.29
N ALA A 2 -10.68 -9.61 4.58
CA ALA A 2 -10.69 -9.57 3.10
C ALA A 2 -10.18 -8.23 2.55
N THR A 3 -10.66 -7.10 3.05
CA THR A 3 -10.25 -5.75 2.65
C THR A 3 -8.73 -5.54 2.77
N LEU A 4 -8.12 -5.99 3.87
CA LEU A 4 -6.67 -5.82 4.08
C LEU A 4 -5.85 -6.79 3.21
N ASN A 5 -6.34 -8.00 2.94
CA ASN A 5 -5.71 -8.89 1.95
C ASN A 5 -5.78 -8.28 0.55
N HIS A 6 -6.91 -7.67 0.20
CA HIS A 6 -7.06 -6.96 -1.07
C HIS A 6 -6.05 -5.79 -1.19
N ASN A 7 -5.87 -4.99 -0.14
CA ASN A 7 -4.86 -3.94 -0.13
C ASN A 7 -3.46 -4.50 -0.40
N LEU A 8 -3.07 -5.52 0.33
CA LEU A 8 -1.77 -6.17 0.16
C LEU A 8 -1.58 -6.74 -1.25
N LEU A 9 -2.65 -7.32 -1.83
CA LEU A 9 -2.62 -7.84 -3.19
C LEU A 9 -2.35 -6.71 -4.20
N VAL A 10 -3.05 -5.60 -4.06
CA VAL A 10 -2.91 -4.44 -4.95
C VAL A 10 -1.52 -3.80 -4.81
N ASP A 11 -0.99 -3.70 -3.58
CA ASP A 11 0.38 -3.23 -3.35
C ASP A 11 1.39 -4.12 -4.07
N ARG A 12 1.25 -5.44 -3.96
CA ARG A 12 2.13 -6.39 -4.63
C ARG A 12 2.09 -6.25 -6.14
N TYR A 13 0.90 -6.10 -6.71
CA TYR A 13 0.71 -5.96 -8.14
C TYR A 13 1.36 -4.69 -8.70
N TYR A 14 1.07 -3.54 -8.09
CA TYR A 14 1.60 -2.28 -8.60
C TYR A 14 3.09 -2.10 -8.30
N LEU A 15 3.56 -2.60 -7.17
CA LEU A 15 5.00 -2.54 -6.87
C LEU A 15 5.78 -3.49 -7.78
N ASP A 16 5.25 -4.67 -8.10
CA ASP A 16 5.84 -5.56 -9.10
C ASP A 16 5.96 -4.86 -10.48
N ALA A 17 4.91 -4.16 -10.92
CA ALA A 17 4.95 -3.40 -12.16
C ALA A 17 5.96 -2.25 -12.10
N LEU A 18 6.01 -1.48 -11.00
CA LEU A 18 6.97 -0.38 -10.79
C LEU A 18 8.43 -0.87 -10.79
N GLU A 19 8.69 -2.02 -10.21
CA GLU A 19 10.01 -2.66 -10.14
C GLU A 19 10.34 -3.52 -11.39
N GLN A 20 9.38 -3.67 -12.32
CA GLN A 20 9.48 -4.53 -13.50
C GLN A 20 9.79 -6.00 -13.13
N GLY A 21 9.16 -6.48 -12.06
CA GLY A 21 9.38 -7.82 -11.50
C GLY A 21 8.82 -8.96 -12.35
N GLY A 22 7.83 -8.70 -13.21
CA GLY A 22 7.30 -9.63 -14.19
C GLY A 22 6.27 -10.63 -13.67
N LEU A 23 5.80 -10.51 -12.44
CA LEU A 23 4.72 -11.34 -11.90
C LEU A 23 3.36 -10.97 -12.51
N GLY A 24 3.12 -9.67 -12.70
CA GLY A 24 1.89 -9.15 -13.27
C GLY A 24 0.64 -9.70 -12.56
N ARG A 25 -0.35 -10.16 -13.34
CA ARG A 25 -1.60 -10.69 -12.80
C ARG A 25 -1.47 -11.99 -11.99
N THR A 26 -0.36 -12.72 -12.09
CA THR A 26 -0.17 -13.94 -11.28
C THR A 26 -0.04 -13.64 -9.79
N VAL A 27 0.17 -12.38 -9.41
CA VAL A 27 0.07 -11.93 -8.02
C VAL A 27 -1.30 -12.29 -7.41
N ALA A 28 -2.36 -12.33 -8.23
CA ALA A 28 -3.70 -12.71 -7.79
C ALA A 28 -3.84 -14.20 -7.41
N ASP A 29 -2.91 -15.04 -7.87
CA ASP A 29 -2.89 -16.47 -7.55
C ASP A 29 -2.25 -16.76 -6.18
N LEU A 30 -1.68 -15.71 -5.54
CA LEU A 30 -1.12 -15.85 -4.20
C LEU A 30 -2.24 -16.10 -3.17
N PRO A 31 -2.03 -17.04 -2.24
CA PRO A 31 -3.04 -17.36 -1.25
C PRO A 31 -3.31 -16.20 -0.31
N GLU A 32 -4.56 -16.04 0.10
CA GLU A 32 -4.93 -15.10 1.16
C GLU A 32 -4.22 -15.44 2.48
N ILE A 33 -3.78 -14.40 3.17
CA ILE A 33 -3.17 -14.55 4.48
C ILE A 33 -4.27 -14.71 5.55
N GLY A 34 -4.23 -15.83 6.26
CA GLY A 34 -5.30 -16.27 7.15
C GLY A 34 -5.40 -15.51 8.47
N THR A 35 -4.30 -14.98 9.00
CA THR A 35 -4.25 -14.35 10.33
C THR A 35 -3.87 -12.88 10.28
N PRO A 36 -4.41 -12.04 11.19
CA PRO A 36 -4.02 -10.62 11.29
C PRO A 36 -2.52 -10.41 11.52
N ALA A 37 -1.89 -11.24 12.34
CA ALA A 37 -0.46 -11.14 12.64
C ALA A 37 0.39 -11.38 11.38
N ALA A 38 0.12 -12.43 10.64
CA ALA A 38 0.83 -12.72 9.39
C ALA A 38 0.57 -11.65 8.33
N LEU A 39 -0.67 -11.13 8.25
CA LEU A 39 -1.02 -10.06 7.35
C LEU A 39 -0.25 -8.76 7.68
N ARG A 40 -0.16 -8.40 8.97
CA ARG A 40 0.66 -7.26 9.43
C ARG A 40 2.11 -7.41 8.99
N THR A 41 2.70 -8.59 9.19
CA THR A 41 4.09 -8.87 8.80
C THR A 41 4.28 -8.72 7.28
N ALA A 42 3.37 -9.27 6.49
CA ALA A 42 3.42 -9.20 5.04
C ALA A 42 3.24 -7.77 4.53
N GLN A 43 2.31 -7.02 5.11
CA GLN A 43 2.09 -5.60 4.78
C GLN A 43 3.34 -4.77 5.10
N ALA A 44 3.89 -4.91 6.31
CA ALA A 44 5.10 -4.19 6.70
C ALA A 44 6.32 -4.50 5.79
N ALA A 45 6.42 -5.71 5.28
CA ALA A 45 7.44 -6.04 4.29
C ALA A 45 7.20 -5.33 2.95
N GLN A 46 5.95 -5.25 2.53
CA GLN A 46 5.56 -4.55 1.29
C GLN A 46 5.74 -3.04 1.41
N ASP A 47 5.40 -2.45 2.56
CA ASP A 47 5.59 -1.03 2.85
C ASP A 47 7.06 -0.64 2.78
N ARG A 48 7.96 -1.46 3.35
CA ARG A 48 9.41 -1.23 3.23
C ARG A 48 9.91 -1.27 1.79
N ARG A 49 9.38 -2.19 0.96
CA ARG A 49 9.73 -2.23 -0.48
C ARG A 49 9.28 -0.97 -1.20
N LEU A 50 8.04 -0.53 -0.95
CA LEU A 50 7.49 0.68 -1.55
C LEU A 50 8.29 1.93 -1.13
N THR A 51 8.61 2.07 0.15
CA THR A 51 9.46 3.15 0.67
C THR A 51 10.82 3.14 -0.03
N ALA A 52 11.49 1.98 -0.06
CA ALA A 52 12.78 1.86 -0.72
C ALA A 52 12.72 2.12 -2.25
N PHE A 53 11.60 1.81 -2.89
CA PHE A 53 11.38 2.20 -4.28
C PHE A 53 11.27 3.72 -4.42
N CYS A 54 10.45 4.36 -3.59
CA CYS A 54 10.24 5.82 -3.62
C CYS A 54 11.53 6.59 -3.28
N ASP A 55 12.33 6.12 -2.32
CA ASP A 55 13.59 6.75 -1.92
C ASP A 55 14.65 6.83 -3.03
N ARG A 56 14.51 5.97 -4.05
CA ARG A 56 15.43 5.95 -5.20
C ARG A 56 14.94 6.76 -6.40
N LEU A 57 13.70 7.27 -6.34
CA LEU A 57 13.12 8.01 -7.45
C LEU A 57 13.70 9.43 -7.53
N GLU A 58 14.10 9.80 -8.74
CA GLU A 58 14.40 11.17 -9.11
C GLU A 58 13.18 11.82 -9.78
N ALA A 59 13.10 13.14 -9.77
CA ALA A 59 11.99 13.85 -10.43
C ALA A 59 11.85 13.50 -11.92
N SER A 60 12.96 13.19 -12.57
CA SER A 60 13.02 12.75 -13.97
C SER A 60 12.44 11.36 -14.21
N ASP A 61 12.32 10.52 -13.17
CA ASP A 61 11.74 9.17 -13.28
C ASP A 61 10.22 9.20 -13.31
N LEU A 62 9.61 10.19 -12.64
CA LEU A 62 8.15 10.26 -12.46
C LEU A 62 7.35 10.16 -13.78
N PRO A 63 7.73 10.84 -14.89
CA PRO A 63 7.01 10.72 -16.16
C PRO A 63 7.35 9.44 -16.95
N ARG A 64 8.35 8.66 -16.53
CA ARG A 64 8.70 7.41 -17.21
C ARG A 64 7.56 6.43 -17.14
N ARG A 65 7.52 5.51 -18.13
CA ARG A 65 6.48 4.48 -18.22
C ARG A 65 7.04 3.12 -17.87
N VAL A 66 6.22 2.36 -17.16
CA VAL A 66 6.42 0.93 -16.88
C VAL A 66 5.18 0.17 -17.37
N ASP A 67 5.34 -1.07 -17.76
CA ASP A 67 4.23 -1.90 -18.21
C ASP A 67 3.45 -2.47 -17.02
N THR A 68 2.14 -2.31 -17.04
CA THR A 68 1.22 -3.06 -16.20
C THR A 68 0.60 -4.21 -17.01
N ASP A 69 0.38 -5.35 -16.36
CA ASP A 69 -0.28 -6.50 -16.99
C ASP A 69 -1.81 -6.38 -16.91
N ARG A 70 -2.44 -6.07 -18.05
CA ARG A 70 -3.91 -6.05 -18.23
C ARG A 70 -4.37 -7.20 -19.14
N GLY A 71 -3.64 -8.34 -19.15
CA GLY A 71 -3.77 -9.40 -20.14
C GLY A 71 -2.96 -9.12 -21.39
N ARG A 72 -2.34 -7.97 -21.42
CA ARG A 72 -1.32 -7.48 -22.34
C ARG A 72 -0.52 -6.39 -21.65
N PRO A 73 0.71 -6.08 -22.06
CA PRO A 73 1.44 -4.94 -21.55
C PRO A 73 0.69 -3.63 -21.85
N VAL A 74 0.50 -2.81 -20.81
CA VAL A 74 -0.10 -1.48 -20.90
C VAL A 74 0.84 -0.49 -20.22
N PRO A 75 1.47 0.43 -20.98
CA PRO A 75 2.41 1.38 -20.42
C PRO A 75 1.70 2.47 -19.62
N GLU A 76 2.06 2.59 -18.35
CA GLU A 76 1.55 3.59 -17.42
C GLU A 76 2.69 4.41 -16.82
N ARG A 77 2.45 5.69 -16.54
CA ARG A 77 3.44 6.56 -15.89
C ARG A 77 3.65 6.17 -14.44
N ILE A 78 4.89 6.27 -13.96
CA ILE A 78 5.24 5.96 -12.56
C ILE A 78 4.45 6.85 -11.58
N ASP A 79 4.39 8.17 -11.81
CA ASP A 79 3.65 9.09 -10.95
C ASP A 79 2.14 8.78 -10.92
N HIS A 80 1.55 8.39 -12.03
CA HIS A 80 0.14 8.00 -12.08
C HIS A 80 -0.12 6.69 -11.32
N LEU A 81 0.77 5.71 -11.44
CA LEU A 81 0.67 4.45 -10.69
C LEU A 81 0.80 4.67 -9.18
N LEU A 82 1.76 5.50 -8.76
CA LEU A 82 1.94 5.84 -7.35
C LEU A 82 0.72 6.60 -6.79
N ALA A 83 0.23 7.59 -7.53
CA ALA A 83 -0.98 8.33 -7.12
C ALA A 83 -2.19 7.40 -7.00
N HIS A 84 -2.38 6.49 -7.96
CA HIS A 84 -3.44 5.49 -7.91
C HIS A 84 -3.28 4.57 -6.70
N LEU A 85 -2.07 4.04 -6.47
CA LEU A 85 -1.78 3.15 -5.35
C LEU A 85 -2.08 3.82 -4.00
N PHE A 86 -1.62 5.05 -3.79
CA PHE A 86 -1.89 5.79 -2.55
C PHE A 86 -3.38 6.06 -2.34
N GLN A 87 -4.12 6.47 -3.37
CA GLN A 87 -5.56 6.67 -3.28
C GLN A 87 -6.31 5.36 -2.98
N HIS A 88 -5.91 4.27 -3.62
CA HIS A 88 -6.47 2.94 -3.36
C HIS A 88 -6.27 2.52 -1.90
N GLN A 89 -5.07 2.73 -1.37
CA GLN A 89 -4.75 2.45 0.03
C GLN A 89 -5.59 3.29 1.00
N ILE A 90 -5.70 4.59 0.75
CA ILE A 90 -6.53 5.50 1.57
C ILE A 90 -7.99 5.02 1.57
N HIS A 91 -8.54 4.71 0.39
CA HIS A 91 -9.92 4.25 0.24
C HIS A 91 -10.20 2.99 1.09
N HIS A 92 -9.39 1.95 0.94
CA HIS A 92 -9.63 0.69 1.64
C HIS A 92 -9.25 0.72 3.13
N ARG A 93 -8.26 1.52 3.52
CA ARG A 93 -7.99 1.79 4.95
C ARG A 93 -9.17 2.51 5.60
N GLY A 94 -9.78 3.46 4.91
CA GLY A 94 -11.03 4.10 5.37
C GLY A 94 -12.17 3.11 5.56
N GLN A 95 -12.33 2.15 4.65
CA GLN A 95 -13.31 1.06 4.81
C GLN A 95 -12.99 0.17 6.04
N ALA A 96 -11.72 -0.21 6.23
CA ALA A 96 -11.32 -1.00 7.40
C ALA A 96 -11.55 -0.23 8.72
N HIS A 97 -11.24 1.07 8.73
CA HIS A 97 -11.47 1.97 9.84
C HIS A 97 -12.97 2.05 10.20
N ALA A 98 -13.83 2.25 9.20
CA ALA A 98 -15.28 2.27 9.40
C ALA A 98 -15.82 0.94 9.94
N MET A 99 -15.29 -0.19 9.47
CA MET A 99 -15.65 -1.51 9.99
C MET A 99 -15.21 -1.71 11.45
N LEU A 100 -14.04 -1.20 11.84
CA LEU A 100 -13.57 -1.23 13.24
C LEU A 100 -14.43 -0.34 14.14
N ALA A 101 -14.80 0.85 13.69
CA ALA A 101 -15.67 1.75 14.45
C ALA A 101 -17.03 1.14 14.79
N GLY A 102 -17.49 0.16 14.00
CA GLY A 102 -18.70 -0.63 14.31
C GLY A 102 -18.51 -1.77 15.32
N THR A 103 -17.31 -1.89 15.92
CA THR A 103 -16.97 -2.91 16.91
C THR A 103 -16.65 -2.27 18.27
N GLY A 104 -16.30 -3.08 19.27
CA GLY A 104 -15.80 -2.57 20.57
C GLY A 104 -14.33 -2.12 20.54
N VAL A 105 -13.68 -2.13 19.38
CA VAL A 105 -12.26 -1.73 19.21
C VAL A 105 -12.22 -0.36 18.53
N ALA A 106 -11.72 0.65 19.26
CA ALA A 106 -11.55 1.99 18.68
C ALA A 106 -10.49 1.95 17.57
N PRO A 107 -10.80 2.45 16.36
CA PRO A 107 -9.78 2.58 15.31
C PRO A 107 -8.80 3.71 15.65
N PRO A 108 -7.53 3.60 15.20
CA PRO A 108 -6.54 4.65 15.41
C PRO A 108 -6.87 5.90 14.58
N GLN A 109 -6.45 7.07 15.05
CA GLN A 109 -6.51 8.32 14.28
C GLN A 109 -5.44 8.30 13.19
N LEU A 110 -5.84 8.54 11.93
CA LEU A 110 -4.94 8.43 10.78
C LEU A 110 -4.99 9.63 9.82
N ASP A 111 -5.97 10.52 9.94
CA ASP A 111 -6.20 11.59 8.97
C ASP A 111 -5.21 12.77 9.12
N GLU A 112 -4.62 12.98 10.29
CA GLU A 112 -3.64 14.03 10.55
C GLU A 112 -2.20 13.54 10.56
N PHE A 113 -1.97 12.31 10.13
CA PHE A 113 -0.66 11.64 10.20
C PHE A 113 0.49 12.42 9.50
N PHE A 114 0.17 13.21 8.47
CA PHE A 114 1.16 13.95 7.69
C PHE A 114 1.38 15.39 8.18
N LEU A 115 0.59 15.87 9.13
CA LEU A 115 0.77 17.20 9.69
C LEU A 115 1.91 17.17 10.72
N ASP A 116 2.88 18.06 10.59
CA ASP A 116 4.06 18.08 11.47
C ASP A 116 3.69 18.17 12.96
N TYR A 117 2.63 18.94 13.27
CA TYR A 117 2.15 19.09 14.64
C TYR A 117 1.55 17.81 15.21
N ASP A 118 0.76 17.08 14.41
CA ASP A 118 -0.04 15.93 14.87
C ASP A 118 0.66 14.58 14.62
N ARG A 119 1.74 14.60 13.86
CA ARG A 119 2.48 13.40 13.44
C ARG A 119 3.03 12.60 14.61
N HIS A 120 3.62 13.27 15.60
CA HIS A 120 4.28 12.58 16.72
C HIS A 120 3.33 11.75 17.56
N PRO A 121 2.15 12.23 18.00
CA PRO A 121 1.18 11.42 18.71
C PRO A 121 0.73 10.19 17.89
N SER A 122 0.38 10.38 16.62
CA SER A 122 -0.08 9.30 15.75
C SER A 122 0.98 8.23 15.52
N VAL A 123 2.23 8.63 15.32
CA VAL A 123 3.36 7.70 15.10
C VAL A 123 3.64 6.91 16.38
N ALA A 124 3.56 7.55 17.56
CA ALA A 124 3.73 6.89 18.85
C ALA A 124 2.60 5.88 19.13
N GLU A 125 1.35 6.25 18.88
CA GLU A 125 0.18 5.39 19.04
C GLU A 125 0.26 4.14 18.14
N LEU A 126 0.74 4.30 16.92
CA LEU A 126 0.91 3.21 15.98
C LEU A 126 2.18 2.37 16.22
N GLY A 127 3.03 2.76 17.18
CA GLY A 127 4.30 2.08 17.45
C GLY A 127 5.29 2.14 16.28
N LEU A 128 5.27 3.23 15.51
CA LEU A 128 6.12 3.44 14.35
C LEU A 128 7.38 4.29 14.66
N LEU A 129 7.50 4.79 15.89
CA LEU A 129 8.75 5.37 16.38
C LEU A 129 9.72 4.27 16.81
N PRO A 130 11.02 4.42 16.49
CA PRO A 130 12.05 3.50 16.98
C PRO A 130 12.17 3.50 18.49
#